data_1246dbfcc1a724d4ae64a3d7fc25afa4
#
_entry.id   1246dbfcc1a724d4ae64a3d7fc25afa4
#
_cell.length_a   1.000
_cell.length_b   1.000
_cell.length_c   1.000
_cell.angle_alpha   90.00
_cell.angle_beta   90.00
_cell.angle_gamma   90.00
#
_symmetry.space_group_name_H-M   'P 1'
#
loop_
_entity.id
_entity.type
_entity.pdbx_description
1 polymer ?
#
loop_
_entity_poly.entity_id
_entity_poly.type
_entity_poly.pdbx_seq_one_letter_code
_entity_poly.pdbx_strand_id
1 'polypeptide(L)'
;MTQPRTAPAGAPARHAPQASVAAHGIPFTDAKVTQQTDGSFTVAWKAPAVGSVTVYVGDRAVAHGGPEASVTVRGLPAADRQWFRLVPDQGDPLTLADRSLHLPSAPNFRDAGGYRTTDGRWVKMGVLYRSNGLHGLSDADLAKLQRLGIRTDVDLRMPGERAEGPDRVPAGARYIAADVLGEDLKGDLPPTAAASERMMTDTYRWLVSKPSALDAYRSLFLLAGSSGFSPLVYHCEGGKDRTGWGNAALLTALGVDRDTVMRDYLATNDYLADRNAATLAEQTPEMAARLKPVLDARATYLNTAFDEVTARFGSFDAYLRDGLGLNKQDLERLRETLLVD
;
A
#
# COMPACT_ATOMS: atom_id res chain seq x y z
N MET A 1 23.71 7.65 87.18
CA MET A 1 24.00 8.40 85.93
C MET A 1 24.43 7.40 84.90
N THR A 2 23.54 6.98 84.01
CA THR A 2 23.77 5.98 82.99
C THR A 2 23.54 6.66 81.62
N GLN A 3 24.56 6.72 80.80
CA GLN A 3 24.47 7.29 79.45
C GLN A 3 23.79 6.30 78.49
N PRO A 4 22.99 6.75 77.50
CA PRO A 4 22.43 5.86 76.48
C PRO A 4 23.44 5.65 75.35
N ARG A 5 23.51 4.38 74.90
CA ARG A 5 24.29 3.93 73.73
C ARG A 5 23.56 4.34 72.44
N THR A 6 24.27 4.98 71.55
CA THR A 6 23.81 5.25 70.18
C THR A 6 24.01 3.98 69.29
N ALA A 7 22.97 3.60 68.56
CA ALA A 7 23.02 2.55 67.58
C ALA A 7 23.64 3.03 66.24
N PRO A 8 24.33 2.17 65.48
CA PRO A 8 24.93 2.56 64.23
C PRO A 8 23.92 2.72 63.08
N ALA A 9 24.15 3.73 62.26
CA ALA A 9 23.37 4.04 61.07
C ALA A 9 23.41 2.89 60.03
N GLY A 10 22.22 2.52 59.56
CA GLY A 10 22.05 1.50 58.50
C GLY A 10 22.63 1.94 57.17
N ALA A 11 23.29 1.00 56.47
CA ALA A 11 23.83 1.19 55.12
C ALA A 11 22.72 1.42 54.09
N PRO A 12 22.95 2.19 53.03
CA PRO A 12 21.94 2.45 52.01
C PRO A 12 21.62 1.16 51.22
N ALA A 13 20.34 0.88 51.07
CA ALA A 13 19.83 -0.22 50.22
C ALA A 13 20.28 -0.01 48.77
N ARG A 14 21.02 -1.00 48.25
CA ARG A 14 21.32 -1.06 46.80
C ARG A 14 20.02 -1.28 46.05
N HIS A 15 19.62 -0.31 45.23
CA HIS A 15 18.57 -0.49 44.24
C HIS A 15 19.03 -1.59 43.26
N ALA A 16 18.30 -2.71 43.22
CA ALA A 16 18.42 -3.66 42.13
C ALA A 16 18.00 -2.98 40.84
N PRO A 17 18.68 -3.25 39.71
CA PRO A 17 18.23 -2.73 38.42
C PRO A 17 16.82 -3.28 38.15
N GLN A 18 15.87 -2.38 37.95
CA GLN A 18 14.54 -2.74 37.44
C GLN A 18 14.78 -3.38 36.07
N ALA A 19 14.38 -4.66 35.93
CA ALA A 19 14.30 -5.31 34.64
C ALA A 19 13.41 -4.43 33.76
N SER A 20 13.98 -3.89 32.67
CA SER A 20 13.23 -3.18 31.65
C SER A 20 12.20 -4.19 31.10
N VAL A 21 10.92 -3.89 31.26
CA VAL A 21 9.87 -4.60 30.55
C VAL A 21 10.22 -4.47 29.07
N ALA A 22 10.46 -5.59 28.40
CA ALA A 22 10.75 -5.57 26.95
C ALA A 22 9.64 -4.77 26.27
N ALA A 23 10.02 -3.77 25.49
CA ALA A 23 9.07 -2.99 24.73
C ALA A 23 8.41 -3.94 23.72
N HIS A 24 7.14 -4.28 23.92
CA HIS A 24 6.35 -5.02 22.94
C HIS A 24 5.94 -4.05 21.83
N GLY A 25 6.09 -4.49 20.58
CA GLY A 25 5.72 -3.76 19.38
C GLY A 25 6.92 -3.43 18.46
N ILE A 26 6.60 -3.09 17.23
CA ILE A 26 7.59 -2.78 16.18
C ILE A 26 8.16 -1.37 16.39
N PRO A 27 9.46 -1.19 16.72
CA PRO A 27 10.01 0.10 17.12
C PRO A 27 10.35 1.03 15.94
N PHE A 28 10.17 0.59 14.70
CA PHE A 28 10.48 1.38 13.51
C PHE A 28 9.47 2.50 13.31
N THR A 29 9.97 3.74 13.16
CA THR A 29 9.14 4.90 12.79
C THR A 29 9.10 5.13 11.29
N ASP A 30 10.11 4.63 10.56
CA ASP A 30 10.20 4.59 9.11
C ASP A 30 11.06 3.39 8.70
N ALA A 31 10.68 2.70 7.63
CA ALA A 31 11.49 1.66 7.03
C ALA A 31 11.07 1.40 5.57
N LYS A 32 12.06 1.17 4.71
CA LYS A 32 11.85 0.94 3.29
C LYS A 32 12.91 0.03 2.71
N VAL A 33 12.49 -0.82 1.77
CA VAL A 33 13.35 -1.58 0.88
C VAL A 33 13.15 -1.08 -0.54
N THR A 34 14.22 -0.89 -1.28
CA THR A 34 14.17 -0.47 -2.69
C THR A 34 15.20 -1.27 -3.49
N GLN A 35 14.76 -1.99 -4.52
CA GLN A 35 15.64 -2.63 -5.47
C GLN A 35 16.23 -1.59 -6.42
N GLN A 36 17.53 -1.65 -6.64
CA GLN A 36 18.25 -0.78 -7.55
C GLN A 36 18.37 -1.42 -8.95
N THR A 37 18.67 -0.61 -9.93
CA THR A 37 18.84 -1.07 -11.33
C THR A 37 20.00 -2.04 -11.52
N ASP A 38 21.00 -2.03 -10.62
CA ASP A 38 22.12 -2.96 -10.60
C ASP A 38 21.80 -4.29 -9.88
N GLY A 39 20.53 -4.49 -9.48
CA GLY A 39 20.06 -5.67 -8.77
C GLY A 39 20.38 -5.68 -7.26
N SER A 40 21.06 -4.65 -6.73
CA SER A 40 21.25 -4.49 -5.30
C SER A 40 19.98 -3.96 -4.63
N PHE A 41 19.94 -4.00 -3.29
CA PHE A 41 18.83 -3.48 -2.51
C PHE A 41 19.32 -2.44 -1.51
N THR A 42 18.66 -1.30 -1.46
CA THR A 42 18.81 -0.34 -0.36
C THR A 42 17.77 -0.66 0.69
N VAL A 43 18.22 -0.91 1.93
CA VAL A 43 17.37 -1.09 3.11
C VAL A 43 17.64 0.09 4.04
N ALA A 44 16.62 0.92 4.25
CA ALA A 44 16.70 2.10 5.09
C ALA A 44 15.69 1.99 6.23
N TRP A 45 16.06 2.48 7.42
CA TRP A 45 15.17 2.50 8.59
C TRP A 45 15.48 3.63 9.56
N LYS A 46 14.46 3.96 10.37
CA LYS A 46 14.54 4.78 11.57
C LYS A 46 13.83 4.05 12.71
N ALA A 47 14.57 3.81 13.78
CA ALA A 47 14.09 3.15 15.01
C ALA A 47 14.73 3.84 16.23
N PRO A 48 14.32 5.06 16.59
CA PRO A 48 15.04 5.90 17.55
C PRO A 48 15.07 5.33 18.97
N ALA A 49 14.23 4.36 19.29
CA ALA A 49 14.17 3.73 20.62
C ALA A 49 15.08 2.50 20.78
N VAL A 50 15.84 2.11 19.73
CA VAL A 50 16.72 0.94 19.77
C VAL A 50 18.19 1.35 19.64
N GLY A 51 19.11 0.48 20.09
CA GLY A 51 20.56 0.71 19.94
C GLY A 51 21.09 0.24 18.59
N SER A 52 20.53 -0.84 18.06
CA SER A 52 20.98 -1.44 16.81
C SER A 52 19.88 -2.25 16.09
N VAL A 53 20.08 -2.44 14.78
CA VAL A 53 19.22 -3.26 13.92
C VAL A 53 20.11 -4.17 13.07
N THR A 54 19.78 -5.47 13.04
CA THR A 54 20.39 -6.44 12.12
C THR A 54 19.38 -6.79 11.03
N VAL A 55 19.81 -6.77 9.77
CA VAL A 55 19.00 -7.10 8.60
C VAL A 55 19.31 -8.54 8.16
N TYR A 56 18.25 -9.34 8.00
CA TYR A 56 18.35 -10.72 7.56
C TYR A 56 17.64 -10.93 6.21
N VAL A 57 18.21 -11.82 5.39
CA VAL A 57 17.53 -12.46 4.25
C VAL A 57 17.54 -13.97 4.51
N GLY A 58 16.36 -14.56 4.68
CA GLY A 58 16.23 -15.87 5.32
C GLY A 58 16.87 -15.86 6.70
N ASP A 59 17.75 -16.82 6.96
CA ASP A 59 18.50 -16.92 8.24
C ASP A 59 19.87 -16.23 8.21
N ARG A 60 20.25 -15.65 7.07
CA ARG A 60 21.55 -15.00 6.90
C ARG A 60 21.47 -13.52 7.28
N ALA A 61 22.30 -13.06 8.22
CA ALA A 61 22.53 -11.64 8.46
C ALA A 61 23.29 -11.05 7.27
N VAL A 62 22.73 -10.01 6.66
CA VAL A 62 23.27 -9.36 5.45
C VAL A 62 23.74 -7.92 5.70
N ALA A 63 23.26 -7.29 6.75
CA ALA A 63 23.69 -5.95 7.16
C ALA A 63 23.41 -5.70 8.64
N HIS A 64 24.06 -4.67 9.20
CA HIS A 64 23.86 -4.21 10.57
C HIS A 64 24.02 -2.69 10.60
N GLY A 65 23.29 -2.02 11.51
CA GLY A 65 23.38 -0.57 11.68
C GLY A 65 22.82 -0.08 13.00
N GLY A 66 22.95 1.21 13.24
CA GLY A 66 22.41 1.89 14.42
C GLY A 66 20.89 2.14 14.32
N PRO A 67 20.36 3.03 15.19
CA PRO A 67 18.94 3.37 15.24
C PRO A 67 18.41 4.04 13.96
N GLU A 68 19.27 4.67 13.20
CA GLU A 68 18.98 5.20 11.86
C GLU A 68 20.09 4.78 10.91
N ALA A 69 19.76 4.11 9.82
CA ALA A 69 20.71 3.67 8.80
C ALA A 69 20.08 3.49 7.43
N SER A 70 20.93 3.53 6.41
CA SER A 70 20.63 3.12 5.03
C SER A 70 21.79 2.26 4.55
N VAL A 71 21.50 0.99 4.25
CA VAL A 71 22.53 0.00 3.87
C VAL A 71 22.23 -0.55 2.49
N THR A 72 23.30 -0.89 1.75
CA THR A 72 23.17 -1.54 0.44
C THR A 72 23.54 -3.02 0.55
N VAL A 73 22.59 -3.88 0.19
CA VAL A 73 22.76 -5.35 0.17
C VAL A 73 22.96 -5.81 -1.27
N ARG A 74 24.02 -6.58 -1.51
CA ARG A 74 24.43 -7.07 -2.82
C ARG A 74 24.61 -8.59 -2.81
N GLY A 75 24.63 -9.20 -4.01
CA GLY A 75 24.97 -10.62 -4.17
C GLY A 75 23.95 -11.58 -3.56
N LEU A 76 22.66 -11.20 -3.52
CA LEU A 76 21.60 -12.09 -3.11
C LEU A 76 21.29 -13.08 -4.26
N PRO A 77 20.90 -14.32 -3.94
CA PRO A 77 20.38 -15.27 -4.94
C PRO A 77 19.16 -14.68 -5.66
N ALA A 78 18.96 -15.06 -6.93
CA ALA A 78 17.77 -14.70 -7.67
C ALA A 78 16.51 -15.24 -6.96
N ALA A 79 15.49 -14.40 -6.83
CA ALA A 79 14.20 -14.75 -6.27
C ALA A 79 13.10 -13.90 -6.94
N ASP A 80 11.87 -14.42 -6.95
CA ASP A 80 10.71 -13.65 -7.45
C ASP A 80 10.47 -12.39 -6.62
N ARG A 81 10.82 -12.44 -5.32
CA ARG A 81 10.79 -11.31 -4.40
C ARG A 81 11.78 -11.55 -3.26
N GLN A 82 12.60 -10.56 -2.95
CA GLN A 82 13.52 -10.59 -1.80
C GLN A 82 12.83 -9.99 -0.57
N TRP A 83 12.90 -10.74 0.54
CA TRP A 83 12.35 -10.34 1.83
C TRP A 83 13.47 -10.02 2.80
N PHE A 84 13.34 -8.90 3.50
CA PHE A 84 14.29 -8.42 4.49
C PHE A 84 13.60 -8.36 5.85
N ARG A 85 14.13 -9.09 6.81
CA ARG A 85 13.69 -9.06 8.20
C ARG A 85 14.63 -8.16 9.00
N LEU A 86 14.13 -7.03 9.44
CA LEU A 86 14.82 -6.04 10.27
C LEU A 86 14.58 -6.43 11.72
N VAL A 87 15.65 -6.83 12.43
CA VAL A 87 15.60 -7.30 13.81
C VAL A 87 16.28 -6.26 14.69
N PRO A 88 15.54 -5.50 15.49
CA PRO A 88 16.08 -4.57 16.46
C PRO A 88 16.64 -5.33 17.67
N ASP A 89 17.53 -4.70 18.44
CA ASP A 89 18.00 -5.24 19.73
C ASP A 89 16.93 -5.20 20.84
N GLN A 90 15.87 -4.40 20.64
CA GLN A 90 14.69 -4.34 21.51
C GLN A 90 13.42 -4.13 20.67
N GLY A 91 12.33 -4.84 21.03
CA GLY A 91 11.06 -4.80 20.31
C GLY A 91 10.94 -5.90 19.24
N ASP A 92 9.86 -5.84 18.48
CA ASP A 92 9.52 -6.86 17.50
C ASP A 92 10.14 -6.60 16.12
N PRO A 93 10.48 -7.65 15.36
CA PRO A 93 11.06 -7.49 14.04
C PRO A 93 10.03 -7.00 13.01
N LEU A 94 10.52 -6.30 11.98
CA LEU A 94 9.73 -5.89 10.83
C LEU A 94 10.22 -6.61 9.56
N THR A 95 9.30 -7.22 8.81
CA THR A 95 9.63 -7.87 7.53
C THR A 95 9.11 -7.03 6.38
N LEU A 96 10.00 -6.63 5.49
CA LEU A 96 9.72 -5.79 4.33
C LEU A 96 10.33 -6.38 3.04
N ALA A 97 9.82 -5.93 1.92
CA ALA A 97 10.38 -6.14 0.58
C ALA A 97 10.27 -4.83 -0.23
N ASP A 98 10.86 -4.77 -1.41
CA ASP A 98 10.49 -3.73 -2.36
C ASP A 98 8.98 -3.83 -2.65
N ARG A 99 8.29 -2.68 -2.66
CA ARG A 99 6.86 -2.66 -3.00
C ARG A 99 6.64 -2.98 -4.48
N SER A 100 7.49 -2.50 -5.38
CA SER A 100 7.41 -2.88 -6.79
C SER A 100 7.70 -4.36 -6.96
N LEU A 101 6.88 -5.04 -7.77
CA LEU A 101 7.20 -6.39 -8.23
C LEU A 101 8.02 -6.39 -9.52
N HIS A 102 8.36 -5.22 -10.06
CA HIS A 102 9.15 -5.07 -11.29
C HIS A 102 8.64 -5.96 -12.43
N LEU A 103 7.32 -5.85 -12.72
CA LEU A 103 6.68 -6.53 -13.84
C LEU A 103 6.68 -5.61 -15.06
N PRO A 104 7.48 -5.88 -16.12
CA PRO A 104 7.53 -5.01 -17.28
C PRO A 104 6.19 -4.85 -18.00
N SER A 105 5.34 -5.89 -18.00
CA SER A 105 4.00 -5.83 -18.61
C SER A 105 2.92 -5.26 -17.71
N ALA A 106 3.21 -5.06 -16.43
CA ALA A 106 2.30 -4.40 -15.47
C ALA A 106 3.11 -3.46 -14.55
N PRO A 107 3.65 -2.34 -15.07
CA PRO A 107 4.63 -1.51 -14.36
C PRO A 107 4.08 -0.88 -13.07
N ASN A 108 2.76 -0.71 -12.95
CA ASN A 108 2.12 -0.17 -11.75
C ASN A 108 1.79 -1.26 -10.70
N PHE A 109 2.22 -2.51 -10.92
CA PHE A 109 2.00 -3.61 -9.99
C PHE A 109 2.91 -3.47 -8.77
N ARG A 110 2.31 -3.31 -7.60
CA ARG A 110 3.03 -3.17 -6.34
C ARG A 110 2.24 -3.67 -5.13
N ASP A 111 2.98 -3.97 -4.07
CA ASP A 111 2.42 -4.25 -2.75
C ASP A 111 1.74 -2.99 -2.17
N ALA A 112 0.57 -3.14 -1.62
CA ALA A 112 -0.16 -2.09 -0.91
C ALA A 112 0.26 -1.98 0.58
N GLY A 113 1.12 -2.88 1.07
CA GLY A 113 1.66 -2.90 2.43
C GLY A 113 2.98 -2.15 2.61
N GLY A 114 3.59 -2.34 3.78
CA GLY A 114 4.85 -1.71 4.15
C GLY A 114 4.71 -0.24 4.54
N TYR A 115 3.55 0.17 5.03
CA TYR A 115 3.27 1.50 5.58
C TYR A 115 3.00 1.41 7.07
N ARG A 116 3.53 2.36 7.83
CA ARG A 116 3.27 2.52 9.25
C ARG A 116 1.94 3.23 9.47
N THR A 117 1.16 2.76 10.42
CA THR A 117 -0.06 3.41 10.87
C THR A 117 0.23 4.45 11.95
N THR A 118 -0.70 5.36 12.20
CA THR A 118 -0.57 6.41 13.22
C THR A 118 -0.50 5.86 14.65
N ASP A 119 -1.04 4.65 14.89
CA ASP A 119 -0.97 3.95 16.18
C ASP A 119 0.29 3.06 16.32
N GLY A 120 1.17 3.05 15.32
CA GLY A 120 2.49 2.40 15.38
C GLY A 120 2.58 1.01 14.74
N ARG A 121 1.46 0.41 14.37
CA ARG A 121 1.42 -0.85 13.63
C ARG A 121 1.87 -0.67 12.18
N TRP A 122 2.03 -1.76 11.47
CA TRP A 122 2.45 -1.75 10.07
C TRP A 122 1.45 -2.52 9.19
N VAL A 123 1.18 -1.99 8.02
CA VAL A 123 0.40 -2.70 6.99
C VAL A 123 1.23 -3.86 6.46
N LYS A 124 0.72 -5.08 6.62
CA LYS A 124 1.38 -6.32 6.24
C LYS A 124 1.68 -6.33 4.73
N MET A 125 2.90 -6.72 4.37
CA MET A 125 3.28 -6.92 2.98
C MET A 125 2.98 -8.36 2.52
N GLY A 126 2.85 -8.55 1.20
CA GLY A 126 2.66 -9.87 0.59
C GLY A 126 1.22 -10.38 0.61
N VAL A 127 0.26 -9.59 1.07
CA VAL A 127 -1.14 -10.00 1.19
C VAL A 127 -2.09 -9.21 0.32
N LEU A 128 -1.76 -7.95 0.03
CA LEU A 128 -2.59 -7.04 -0.76
C LEU A 128 -1.74 -6.32 -1.80
N TYR A 129 -2.14 -6.41 -3.05
CA TYR A 129 -1.44 -5.80 -4.19
C TYR A 129 -2.38 -4.93 -5.00
N ARG A 130 -1.83 -3.90 -5.61
CA ARG A 130 -2.53 -3.03 -6.57
C ARG A 130 -1.81 -3.01 -7.91
N SER A 131 -2.55 -2.83 -9.03
CA SER A 131 -1.98 -2.87 -10.36
C SER A 131 -2.74 -2.00 -11.37
N ASN A 132 -2.13 -1.82 -12.54
CA ASN A 132 -2.83 -1.56 -13.80
C ASN A 132 -3.41 -2.87 -14.36
N GLY A 133 -4.16 -2.81 -15.47
CA GLY A 133 -4.82 -3.96 -16.10
C GLY A 133 -3.89 -5.14 -16.32
N LEU A 134 -4.39 -6.34 -16.10
CA LEU A 134 -3.64 -7.59 -16.18
C LEU A 134 -3.78 -8.29 -17.54
N HIS A 135 -4.61 -7.78 -18.45
CA HIS A 135 -4.83 -8.34 -19.79
C HIS A 135 -3.56 -8.41 -20.62
N GLY A 136 -2.63 -7.46 -20.42
CA GLY A 136 -1.35 -7.39 -21.14
C GLY A 136 -0.18 -8.15 -20.49
N LEU A 137 -0.42 -8.95 -19.43
CA LEU A 137 0.67 -9.68 -18.77
C LEU A 137 1.43 -10.58 -19.73
N SER A 138 2.77 -10.53 -19.70
CA SER A 138 3.63 -11.51 -20.38
C SER A 138 3.54 -12.88 -19.69
N ASP A 139 3.92 -13.94 -20.39
CA ASP A 139 3.98 -15.29 -19.80
C ASP A 139 4.94 -15.34 -18.60
N ALA A 140 6.05 -14.61 -18.67
CA ALA A 140 7.02 -14.54 -17.59
C ALA A 140 6.44 -13.85 -16.34
N ASP A 141 5.72 -12.73 -16.52
CA ASP A 141 5.10 -12.00 -15.42
C ASP A 141 3.93 -12.78 -14.82
N LEU A 142 3.11 -13.41 -15.67
CA LEU A 142 2.03 -14.29 -15.20
C LEU A 142 2.59 -15.47 -14.37
N ALA A 143 3.66 -16.12 -14.84
CA ALA A 143 4.33 -17.19 -14.12
C ALA A 143 4.92 -16.72 -12.78
N LYS A 144 5.45 -15.47 -12.72
CA LYS A 144 5.93 -14.87 -11.49
C LYS A 144 4.78 -14.66 -10.49
N LEU A 145 3.64 -14.11 -10.92
CA LEU A 145 2.45 -13.95 -10.06
C LEU A 145 1.92 -15.29 -9.55
N GLN A 146 1.99 -16.33 -10.38
CA GLN A 146 1.64 -17.69 -10.00
C GLN A 146 2.57 -18.21 -8.87
N ARG A 147 3.90 -18.04 -8.99
CA ARG A 147 4.87 -18.46 -7.96
C ARG A 147 4.74 -17.64 -6.67
N LEU A 148 4.37 -16.37 -6.78
CA LEU A 148 4.04 -15.51 -5.63
C LEU A 148 2.72 -15.89 -4.96
N GLY A 149 1.95 -16.78 -5.57
CA GLY A 149 0.75 -17.36 -5.00
C GLY A 149 -0.45 -16.42 -4.97
N ILE A 150 -0.58 -15.51 -5.94
CA ILE A 150 -1.78 -14.66 -6.07
C ILE A 150 -3.01 -15.54 -6.18
N ARG A 151 -3.99 -15.35 -5.28
CA ARG A 151 -5.20 -16.19 -5.17
C ARG A 151 -6.47 -15.52 -5.64
N THR A 152 -6.48 -14.19 -5.71
CA THR A 152 -7.67 -13.44 -6.08
C THR A 152 -7.26 -12.23 -6.91
N ASP A 153 -7.97 -12.05 -8.00
CA ASP A 153 -7.94 -10.90 -8.88
C ASP A 153 -9.28 -10.17 -8.79
N VAL A 154 -9.26 -8.91 -8.37
CA VAL A 154 -10.44 -8.05 -8.25
C VAL A 154 -10.35 -6.96 -9.32
N ASP A 155 -11.12 -7.12 -10.36
CA ASP A 155 -11.14 -6.23 -11.51
C ASP A 155 -12.19 -5.12 -11.33
N LEU A 156 -11.69 -3.89 -11.16
CA LEU A 156 -12.52 -2.68 -10.96
C LEU A 156 -12.92 -2.01 -12.28
N ARG A 157 -12.63 -2.62 -13.42
CA ARG A 157 -12.86 -2.06 -14.76
C ARG A 157 -14.33 -2.15 -15.17
N MET A 158 -14.69 -1.28 -16.10
CA MET A 158 -15.99 -1.28 -16.77
C MET A 158 -16.18 -2.54 -17.65
N PRO A 159 -17.44 -2.93 -17.95
CA PRO A 159 -17.72 -4.10 -18.79
C PRO A 159 -17.03 -4.07 -20.16
N GLY A 160 -17.00 -2.91 -20.83
CA GLY A 160 -16.34 -2.74 -22.12
C GLY A 160 -14.83 -2.97 -22.04
N GLU A 161 -14.15 -2.37 -21.05
CA GLU A 161 -12.71 -2.58 -20.83
C GLU A 161 -12.39 -4.07 -20.61
N ARG A 162 -13.22 -4.79 -19.85
CA ARG A 162 -13.06 -6.23 -19.61
C ARG A 162 -13.30 -7.07 -20.85
N ALA A 163 -14.27 -6.68 -21.68
CA ALA A 163 -14.57 -7.39 -22.92
C ALA A 163 -13.49 -7.19 -24.00
N GLU A 164 -12.91 -5.99 -24.09
CA GLU A 164 -11.82 -5.66 -25.01
C GLU A 164 -10.49 -6.32 -24.60
N GLY A 165 -10.22 -6.39 -23.28
CA GLY A 165 -9.00 -6.96 -22.75
C GLY A 165 -9.28 -7.84 -21.51
N PRO A 166 -9.70 -9.12 -21.69
CA PRO A 166 -9.84 -10.04 -20.55
C PRO A 166 -8.52 -10.26 -19.82
N ASP A 167 -8.56 -10.27 -18.48
CA ASP A 167 -7.34 -10.44 -17.70
C ASP A 167 -6.70 -11.81 -17.86
N ARG A 168 -5.40 -11.83 -17.78
CA ARG A 168 -4.58 -13.03 -17.64
C ARG A 168 -4.43 -13.35 -16.16
N VAL A 169 -5.34 -14.18 -15.64
CA VAL A 169 -5.39 -14.54 -14.22
C VAL A 169 -4.47 -15.73 -13.93
N PRO A 170 -3.66 -15.72 -12.86
CA PRO A 170 -2.86 -16.89 -12.47
C PRO A 170 -3.72 -18.14 -12.28
N ALA A 171 -3.22 -19.29 -12.70
CA ALA A 171 -3.99 -20.56 -12.62
C ALA A 171 -4.39 -20.84 -11.17
N GLY A 172 -5.67 -21.15 -10.97
CA GLY A 172 -6.26 -21.39 -9.66
C GLY A 172 -6.63 -20.14 -8.85
N ALA A 173 -6.31 -18.94 -9.34
CA ALA A 173 -6.79 -17.71 -8.73
C ALA A 173 -8.27 -17.46 -9.09
N ARG A 174 -8.99 -16.79 -8.19
CA ARG A 174 -10.37 -16.37 -8.39
C ARG A 174 -10.40 -15.03 -9.11
N TYR A 175 -11.19 -14.92 -10.14
CA TYR A 175 -11.48 -13.64 -10.79
C TYR A 175 -12.83 -13.11 -10.28
N ILE A 176 -12.82 -11.84 -9.84
CA ILE A 176 -13.99 -11.15 -9.30
C ILE A 176 -14.11 -9.80 -9.99
N ALA A 177 -15.16 -9.63 -10.79
CA ALA A 177 -15.49 -8.33 -11.37
C ALA A 177 -16.23 -7.47 -10.33
N ALA A 178 -15.70 -6.28 -10.09
CA ALA A 178 -16.25 -5.29 -9.16
C ALA A 178 -16.27 -3.92 -9.86
N ASP A 179 -17.21 -3.76 -10.80
CA ASP A 179 -17.32 -2.54 -11.62
C ASP A 179 -17.62 -1.31 -10.78
N VAL A 180 -16.63 -0.41 -10.70
CA VAL A 180 -16.74 0.82 -9.89
C VAL A 180 -17.66 1.86 -10.56
N LEU A 181 -17.65 1.98 -11.88
CA LEU A 181 -18.42 3.01 -12.59
C LEU A 181 -19.85 2.59 -12.94
N GLY A 182 -20.10 1.27 -13.02
CA GLY A 182 -21.42 0.69 -13.24
C GLY A 182 -21.91 0.75 -14.71
N GLU A 183 -21.17 1.46 -15.56
CA GLU A 183 -21.47 1.65 -16.97
C GLU A 183 -20.22 2.04 -17.74
N ASP A 184 -20.18 1.78 -19.02
CA ASP A 184 -19.11 2.26 -19.89
C ASP A 184 -19.20 3.77 -20.07
N LEU A 185 -18.09 4.46 -19.86
CA LEU A 185 -18.00 5.88 -20.15
C LEU A 185 -18.05 6.07 -21.67
N LYS A 186 -19.00 6.87 -22.14
CA LYS A 186 -19.21 7.18 -23.56
C LYS A 186 -18.72 8.59 -23.84
N GLY A 187 -18.20 8.79 -25.03
CA GLY A 187 -17.81 10.10 -25.54
C GLY A 187 -16.33 10.24 -25.77
N ASP A 188 -15.99 11.29 -26.53
CA ASP A 188 -14.61 11.63 -26.85
C ASP A 188 -13.92 12.31 -25.67
N LEU A 189 -12.59 12.29 -25.71
CA LEU A 189 -11.77 13.06 -24.78
C LEU A 189 -12.18 14.57 -24.85
N PRO A 190 -12.37 15.24 -23.71
CA PRO A 190 -12.78 16.64 -23.68
C PRO A 190 -11.89 17.54 -24.55
N PRO A 191 -12.43 18.62 -25.12
CA PRO A 191 -11.73 19.41 -26.17
C PRO A 191 -10.53 20.22 -25.66
N THR A 192 -10.35 20.36 -24.34
CA THR A 192 -9.24 21.12 -23.74
C THR A 192 -8.68 20.40 -22.53
N ALA A 193 -7.41 20.66 -22.18
CA ALA A 193 -6.78 20.15 -20.96
C ALA A 193 -7.58 20.51 -19.69
N ALA A 194 -8.08 21.73 -19.59
CA ALA A 194 -8.90 22.16 -18.47
C ALA A 194 -10.25 21.41 -18.37
N ALA A 195 -10.84 21.04 -19.50
CA ALA A 195 -12.06 20.24 -19.54
C ALA A 195 -11.75 18.78 -19.15
N SER A 196 -10.62 18.22 -19.58
CA SER A 196 -10.15 16.91 -19.14
C SER A 196 -9.89 16.86 -17.63
N GLU A 197 -9.30 17.91 -17.06
CA GLU A 197 -9.08 18.04 -15.62
C GLU A 197 -10.41 18.09 -14.83
N ARG A 198 -11.40 18.84 -15.33
CA ARG A 198 -12.75 18.84 -14.73
C ARG A 198 -13.42 17.47 -14.81
N MET A 199 -13.35 16.79 -15.95
CA MET A 199 -13.86 15.43 -16.11
C MET A 199 -13.23 14.48 -15.08
N MET A 200 -11.91 14.55 -14.89
CA MET A 200 -11.22 13.76 -13.88
C MET A 200 -11.68 14.10 -12.45
N THR A 201 -11.83 15.38 -12.14
CA THR A 201 -12.36 15.84 -10.84
C THR A 201 -13.77 15.28 -10.59
N ASP A 202 -14.66 15.33 -11.59
CA ASP A 202 -16.00 14.76 -11.47
C ASP A 202 -15.96 13.22 -11.34
N THR A 203 -15.05 12.56 -12.06
CA THR A 203 -14.82 11.12 -11.89
C THR A 203 -14.47 10.78 -10.44
N TYR A 204 -13.59 11.54 -9.77
CA TYR A 204 -13.23 11.27 -8.37
C TYR A 204 -14.39 11.49 -7.38
N ARG A 205 -15.34 12.39 -7.69
CA ARG A 205 -16.60 12.47 -6.94
C ARG A 205 -17.45 11.21 -7.15
N TRP A 206 -17.52 10.69 -8.37
CA TRP A 206 -18.27 9.45 -8.68
C TRP A 206 -17.68 8.23 -7.98
N LEU A 207 -16.34 8.14 -7.85
CA LEU A 207 -15.69 7.05 -7.11
C LEU A 207 -16.15 6.95 -5.65
N VAL A 208 -16.66 8.04 -5.08
CA VAL A 208 -17.15 8.10 -3.70
C VAL A 208 -18.67 7.96 -3.62
N SER A 209 -19.39 8.35 -4.67
CA SER A 209 -20.82 8.65 -4.58
C SER A 209 -21.73 7.75 -5.42
N LYS A 210 -21.23 7.13 -6.52
CA LYS A 210 -22.04 6.22 -7.32
C LYS A 210 -22.38 4.95 -6.53
N PRO A 211 -23.62 4.43 -6.63
CA PRO A 211 -24.00 3.17 -5.98
C PRO A 211 -23.06 2.02 -6.38
N SER A 212 -22.72 1.90 -7.68
CA SER A 212 -21.77 0.88 -8.17
C SER A 212 -20.39 0.99 -7.53
N ALA A 213 -19.90 2.22 -7.30
CA ALA A 213 -18.62 2.45 -6.62
C ALA A 213 -18.69 2.01 -5.15
N LEU A 214 -19.77 2.35 -4.46
CA LEU A 214 -19.98 1.94 -3.06
C LEU A 214 -20.03 0.41 -2.94
N ASP A 215 -20.73 -0.28 -3.83
CA ASP A 215 -20.84 -1.75 -3.85
C ASP A 215 -19.48 -2.40 -4.20
N ALA A 216 -18.77 -1.87 -5.20
CA ALA A 216 -17.47 -2.38 -5.59
C ALA A 216 -16.42 -2.24 -4.48
N TYR A 217 -16.34 -1.07 -3.85
CA TYR A 217 -15.41 -0.85 -2.74
C TYR A 217 -15.82 -1.60 -1.47
N ARG A 218 -17.12 -1.73 -1.17
CA ARG A 218 -17.58 -2.65 -0.12
C ARG A 218 -17.03 -4.06 -0.35
N SER A 219 -17.20 -4.58 -1.57
CA SER A 219 -16.70 -5.91 -1.94
C SER A 219 -15.20 -6.02 -1.76
N LEU A 220 -14.42 -5.02 -2.23
CA LEU A 220 -12.97 -4.97 -2.07
C LEU A 220 -12.56 -5.03 -0.59
N PHE A 221 -13.20 -4.25 0.28
CA PHE A 221 -12.90 -4.21 1.71
C PHE A 221 -13.19 -5.56 2.40
N LEU A 222 -14.32 -6.20 2.07
CA LEU A 222 -14.68 -7.51 2.63
C LEU A 222 -13.72 -8.61 2.18
N LEU A 223 -13.31 -8.60 0.90
CA LEU A 223 -12.32 -9.53 0.35
C LEU A 223 -10.93 -9.32 0.99
N ALA A 224 -10.48 -8.06 1.12
CA ALA A 224 -9.21 -7.73 1.74
C ALA A 224 -9.15 -8.11 3.23
N GLY A 225 -10.27 -8.04 3.94
CA GLY A 225 -10.43 -8.49 5.33
C GLY A 225 -10.55 -10.01 5.50
N SER A 226 -10.52 -10.78 4.42
CA SER A 226 -10.67 -12.24 4.48
C SER A 226 -9.41 -12.97 4.05
N SER A 227 -8.76 -13.68 4.97
CA SER A 227 -7.52 -14.44 4.71
C SER A 227 -7.67 -15.52 3.62
N GLY A 228 -8.90 -16.01 3.38
CA GLY A 228 -9.19 -17.00 2.35
C GLY A 228 -9.04 -16.49 0.91
N PHE A 229 -8.96 -15.15 0.71
CA PHE A 229 -8.77 -14.50 -0.59
C PHE A 229 -7.35 -13.98 -0.80
N SER A 230 -6.52 -13.93 0.24
CA SER A 230 -5.13 -13.46 0.16
C SER A 230 -4.14 -14.53 -0.31
N PRO A 231 -3.08 -14.17 -1.04
CA PRO A 231 -2.78 -12.83 -1.57
C PRO A 231 -3.76 -12.38 -2.66
N LEU A 232 -4.21 -11.12 -2.57
CA LEU A 232 -5.20 -10.52 -3.46
C LEU A 232 -4.56 -9.35 -4.23
N VAL A 233 -4.81 -9.28 -5.53
CA VAL A 233 -4.56 -8.09 -6.35
C VAL A 233 -5.90 -7.44 -6.74
N TYR A 234 -5.94 -6.11 -6.74
CA TYR A 234 -7.03 -5.33 -7.32
C TYR A 234 -6.47 -4.29 -8.27
N HIS A 235 -7.19 -4.06 -9.34
CA HIS A 235 -6.72 -3.19 -10.41
C HIS A 235 -7.88 -2.54 -11.18
N CYS A 236 -7.52 -1.56 -12.00
CA CYS A 236 -8.35 -1.05 -13.08
C CYS A 236 -7.50 -0.96 -14.35
N GLU A 237 -7.84 -0.15 -15.34
CA GLU A 237 -7.05 -0.06 -16.57
C GLU A 237 -5.66 0.56 -16.32
N GLY A 238 -5.60 1.80 -15.77
CA GLY A 238 -4.32 2.45 -15.43
C GLY A 238 -3.79 2.09 -14.04
N GLY A 239 -4.60 1.51 -13.16
CA GLY A 239 -4.25 1.30 -11.76
C GLY A 239 -4.13 2.60 -10.96
N LYS A 240 -4.65 3.71 -11.49
CA LYS A 240 -4.47 5.06 -10.98
C LYS A 240 -5.69 5.57 -10.21
N ASP A 241 -6.87 5.61 -10.86
CA ASP A 241 -8.06 6.30 -10.33
C ASP A 241 -8.92 5.37 -9.46
N ARG A 242 -9.61 4.40 -10.05
CA ARG A 242 -10.47 3.43 -9.35
C ARG A 242 -9.65 2.64 -8.31
N THR A 243 -8.51 2.12 -8.73
CA THR A 243 -7.53 1.45 -7.87
C THR A 243 -6.92 2.42 -6.85
N GLY A 244 -6.62 3.64 -7.27
CA GLY A 244 -6.01 4.67 -6.42
C GLY A 244 -6.91 5.08 -5.27
N TRP A 245 -8.20 5.34 -5.53
CA TRP A 245 -9.16 5.61 -4.48
C TRP A 245 -9.37 4.40 -3.57
N GLY A 246 -9.55 3.20 -4.13
CA GLY A 246 -9.68 1.97 -3.34
C GLY A 246 -8.51 1.77 -2.38
N ASN A 247 -7.26 1.98 -2.86
CA ASN A 247 -6.08 1.90 -2.03
C ASN A 247 -6.02 3.01 -0.96
N ALA A 248 -6.32 4.24 -1.35
CA ALA A 248 -6.34 5.38 -0.41
C ALA A 248 -7.37 5.15 0.71
N ALA A 249 -8.54 4.64 0.38
CA ALA A 249 -9.58 4.32 1.34
C ALA A 249 -9.16 3.16 2.27
N LEU A 250 -8.56 2.07 1.73
CA LEU A 250 -8.06 0.95 2.53
C LEU A 250 -6.97 1.40 3.50
N LEU A 251 -5.94 2.12 3.03
CA LEU A 251 -4.86 2.60 3.88
C LEU A 251 -5.37 3.57 4.96
N THR A 252 -6.32 4.45 4.64
CA THR A 252 -6.95 5.35 5.61
C THR A 252 -7.72 4.57 6.68
N ALA A 253 -8.48 3.54 6.30
CA ALA A 253 -9.22 2.68 7.23
C ALA A 253 -8.31 1.88 8.17
N LEU A 254 -7.10 1.55 7.70
CA LEU A 254 -6.04 0.91 8.50
C LEU A 254 -5.31 1.89 9.42
N GLY A 255 -5.52 3.19 9.28
CA GLY A 255 -4.89 4.22 10.11
C GLY A 255 -3.56 4.75 9.57
N VAL A 256 -3.26 4.57 8.29
CA VAL A 256 -2.11 5.22 7.65
C VAL A 256 -2.39 6.72 7.50
N ASP A 257 -1.39 7.56 7.79
CA ASP A 257 -1.54 9.01 7.73
C ASP A 257 -1.79 9.52 6.28
N ARG A 258 -2.47 10.66 6.20
CA ARG A 258 -2.92 11.25 4.95
C ARG A 258 -1.78 11.55 3.97
N ASP A 259 -0.64 12.01 4.45
CA ASP A 259 0.51 12.36 3.60
C ASP A 259 1.14 11.11 3.01
N THR A 260 1.21 10.02 3.77
CA THR A 260 1.67 8.71 3.28
C THR A 260 0.72 8.14 2.23
N VAL A 261 -0.59 8.21 2.45
CA VAL A 261 -1.62 7.83 1.48
C VAL A 261 -1.48 8.63 0.19
N MET A 262 -1.27 9.95 0.27
CA MET A 262 -1.05 10.81 -0.88
C MET A 262 0.24 10.44 -1.62
N ARG A 263 1.34 10.17 -0.92
CA ARG A 263 2.60 9.74 -1.55
C ARG A 263 2.46 8.42 -2.30
N ASP A 264 1.76 7.42 -1.74
CA ASP A 264 1.50 6.17 -2.48
C ASP A 264 0.68 6.40 -3.74
N TYR A 265 -0.35 7.24 -3.66
CA TYR A 265 -1.16 7.57 -4.81
C TYR A 265 -0.35 8.25 -5.92
N LEU A 266 0.44 9.28 -5.57
CA LEU A 266 1.27 10.03 -6.51
C LEU A 266 2.43 9.23 -7.09
N ALA A 267 2.93 8.21 -6.37
CA ALA A 267 3.96 7.29 -6.87
C ALA A 267 3.53 6.56 -8.16
N THR A 268 2.24 6.50 -8.46
CA THR A 268 1.73 5.99 -9.75
C THR A 268 2.36 6.71 -10.94
N ASN A 269 2.68 8.01 -10.82
CA ASN A 269 3.34 8.77 -11.89
C ASN A 269 4.73 8.22 -12.20
N ASP A 270 5.49 7.80 -11.16
CA ASP A 270 6.81 7.23 -11.32
C ASP A 270 6.73 5.84 -11.95
N TYR A 271 5.81 4.99 -11.47
CA TYR A 271 5.60 3.64 -12.01
C TYR A 271 5.13 3.62 -13.46
N LEU A 272 4.37 4.63 -13.89
CA LEU A 272 3.84 4.74 -15.25
C LEU A 272 4.61 5.76 -16.12
N ALA A 273 5.73 6.30 -15.66
CA ALA A 273 6.45 7.38 -16.34
C ALA A 273 6.76 7.05 -17.81
N ASP A 274 7.40 5.92 -18.06
CA ASP A 274 7.81 5.51 -19.40
C ASP A 274 6.61 5.22 -20.31
N ARG A 275 5.59 4.52 -19.78
CA ARG A 275 4.34 4.23 -20.49
C ARG A 275 3.61 5.52 -20.90
N ASN A 276 3.46 6.43 -19.95
CA ASN A 276 2.76 7.69 -20.19
C ASN A 276 3.54 8.60 -21.15
N ALA A 277 4.88 8.63 -21.03
CA ALA A 277 5.73 9.36 -21.95
C ALA A 277 5.60 8.83 -23.38
N ALA A 278 5.65 7.49 -23.57
CA ALA A 278 5.45 6.86 -24.87
C ALA A 278 4.07 7.19 -25.46
N THR A 279 3.00 7.06 -24.64
CA THR A 279 1.64 7.39 -25.07
C THR A 279 1.52 8.85 -25.55
N LEU A 280 2.13 9.78 -24.81
CA LEU A 280 2.08 11.22 -25.17
C LEU A 280 2.93 11.53 -26.41
N ALA A 281 4.05 10.85 -26.61
CA ALA A 281 4.93 11.04 -27.76
C ALA A 281 4.29 10.64 -29.10
N GLU A 282 3.32 9.73 -29.08
CA GLU A 282 2.55 9.32 -30.25
C GLU A 282 1.42 10.30 -30.65
N GLN A 283 1.19 11.32 -29.84
CA GLN A 283 0.07 12.25 -30.03
C GLN A 283 0.52 13.59 -30.62
N THR A 284 -0.44 14.31 -31.24
CA THR A 284 -0.21 15.74 -31.53
C THR A 284 -0.06 16.53 -30.23
N PRO A 285 0.64 17.69 -30.24
CA PRO A 285 0.78 18.52 -29.05
C PRO A 285 -0.55 18.87 -28.37
N GLU A 286 -1.59 19.16 -29.17
CA GLU A 286 -2.94 19.49 -28.68
C GLU A 286 -3.59 18.27 -28.01
N MET A 287 -3.46 17.08 -28.61
CA MET A 287 -4.00 15.85 -28.04
C MET A 287 -3.22 15.45 -26.78
N ALA A 288 -1.90 15.54 -26.79
CA ALA A 288 -1.06 15.28 -25.62
C ALA A 288 -1.43 16.19 -24.43
N ALA A 289 -1.68 17.49 -24.70
CA ALA A 289 -2.14 18.43 -23.66
C ALA A 289 -3.49 18.02 -23.05
N ARG A 290 -4.41 17.48 -23.85
CA ARG A 290 -5.74 17.01 -23.40
C ARG A 290 -5.65 15.68 -22.64
N LEU A 291 -4.74 14.78 -23.05
CA LEU A 291 -4.52 13.47 -22.42
C LEU A 291 -3.76 13.58 -21.09
N LYS A 292 -2.82 14.51 -20.97
CA LYS A 292 -1.96 14.60 -19.79
C LYS A 292 -2.75 14.66 -18.47
N PRO A 293 -3.83 15.45 -18.31
CA PRO A 293 -4.64 15.41 -17.09
C PRO A 293 -5.28 14.03 -16.81
N VAL A 294 -5.55 13.25 -17.85
CA VAL A 294 -6.14 11.90 -17.70
C VAL A 294 -5.09 10.87 -17.32
N LEU A 295 -3.85 11.03 -17.77
CA LEU A 295 -2.74 10.12 -17.48
C LEU A 295 -2.08 10.38 -16.12
N ASP A 296 -1.96 11.64 -15.71
CA ASP A 296 -1.31 12.03 -14.46
C ASP A 296 -2.15 11.66 -13.23
N ALA A 297 -1.53 11.12 -12.18
CA ALA A 297 -2.06 11.16 -10.83
C ALA A 297 -1.81 12.56 -10.24
N ARG A 298 -2.87 13.25 -9.80
CA ARG A 298 -2.77 14.62 -9.26
C ARG A 298 -3.35 14.69 -7.86
N ALA A 299 -2.67 15.41 -6.96
CA ALA A 299 -3.12 15.57 -5.58
C ALA A 299 -4.54 16.17 -5.51
N THR A 300 -4.89 17.08 -6.44
CA THR A 300 -6.23 17.66 -6.54
C THR A 300 -7.31 16.61 -6.76
N TYR A 301 -7.06 15.57 -7.54
CA TYR A 301 -8.02 14.49 -7.78
C TYR A 301 -8.31 13.68 -6.52
N LEU A 302 -7.27 13.20 -5.85
CA LEU A 302 -7.45 12.43 -4.62
C LEU A 302 -8.07 13.30 -3.51
N ASN A 303 -7.69 14.56 -3.40
CA ASN A 303 -8.31 15.50 -2.46
C ASN A 303 -9.81 15.66 -2.74
N THR A 304 -10.20 15.79 -4.02
CA THR A 304 -11.63 15.85 -4.41
C THR A 304 -12.42 14.65 -3.90
N ALA A 305 -11.86 13.44 -3.96
CA ALA A 305 -12.56 12.26 -3.42
C ALA A 305 -12.76 12.36 -1.89
N PHE A 306 -11.75 12.79 -1.14
CA PHE A 306 -11.91 12.97 0.30
C PHE A 306 -12.83 14.14 0.68
N ASP A 307 -12.83 15.22 -0.13
CA ASP A 307 -13.78 16.33 0.04
C ASP A 307 -15.21 15.85 -0.20
N GLU A 308 -15.44 15.01 -1.22
CA GLU A 308 -16.73 14.38 -1.49
C GLU A 308 -17.17 13.45 -0.34
N VAL A 309 -16.25 12.68 0.26
CA VAL A 309 -16.53 11.90 1.49
C VAL A 309 -17.06 12.81 2.59
N THR A 310 -16.39 13.93 2.83
CA THR A 310 -16.80 14.90 3.86
C THR A 310 -18.16 15.54 3.53
N ALA A 311 -18.35 15.93 2.27
CA ALA A 311 -19.58 16.57 1.83
C ALA A 311 -20.81 15.66 1.92
N ARG A 312 -20.65 14.36 1.58
CA ARG A 312 -21.79 13.42 1.56
C ARG A 312 -22.03 12.69 2.84
N PHE A 313 -20.98 12.31 3.55
CA PHE A 313 -21.05 11.44 4.72
C PHE A 313 -20.65 12.15 6.02
N GLY A 314 -20.09 13.35 5.94
CA GLY A 314 -19.63 14.15 7.08
C GLY A 314 -18.27 13.69 7.63
N SER A 315 -17.92 12.41 7.54
CA SER A 315 -16.64 11.88 7.98
C SER A 315 -16.26 10.61 7.20
N PHE A 316 -14.98 10.23 7.26
CA PHE A 316 -14.50 8.99 6.66
C PHE A 316 -15.09 7.75 7.34
N ASP A 317 -15.25 7.78 8.67
CA ASP A 317 -15.90 6.68 9.42
C ASP A 317 -17.36 6.51 9.01
N ALA A 318 -18.08 7.61 8.78
CA ALA A 318 -19.44 7.56 8.25
C ALA A 318 -19.48 7.02 6.80
N TYR A 319 -18.50 7.36 5.95
CA TYR A 319 -18.37 6.76 4.62
C TYR A 319 -18.18 5.23 4.70
N LEU A 320 -17.32 4.73 5.58
CA LEU A 320 -17.15 3.29 5.77
C LEU A 320 -18.44 2.61 6.24
N ARG A 321 -19.14 3.21 7.21
CA ARG A 321 -20.35 2.65 7.80
C ARG A 321 -21.59 2.82 6.91
N ASP A 322 -21.87 4.04 6.50
CA ASP A 322 -23.13 4.41 5.83
C ASP A 322 -23.03 4.34 4.31
N GLY A 323 -21.86 4.66 3.77
CA GLY A 323 -21.55 4.55 2.34
C GLY A 323 -21.23 3.12 1.93
N LEU A 324 -20.19 2.52 2.50
CA LEU A 324 -19.77 1.17 2.16
C LEU A 324 -20.57 0.09 2.94
N GLY A 325 -21.38 0.44 3.93
CA GLY A 325 -22.15 -0.49 4.75
C GLY A 325 -21.29 -1.50 5.53
N LEU A 326 -20.07 -1.10 5.91
CA LEU A 326 -19.18 -1.92 6.71
C LEU A 326 -19.50 -1.78 8.19
N ASN A 327 -19.70 -2.90 8.86
CA ASN A 327 -19.90 -2.91 10.30
C ASN A 327 -18.56 -2.96 11.07
N LYS A 328 -18.62 -2.84 12.39
CA LYS A 328 -17.44 -2.86 13.26
C LYS A 328 -16.61 -4.13 13.09
N GLN A 329 -17.28 -5.30 13.00
CA GLN A 329 -16.63 -6.58 12.84
C GLN A 329 -15.90 -6.71 11.48
N ASP A 330 -16.44 -6.11 10.40
CA ASP A 330 -15.77 -6.07 9.09
C ASP A 330 -14.45 -5.30 9.18
N LEU A 331 -14.46 -4.15 9.87
CA LEU A 331 -13.27 -3.32 10.07
C LEU A 331 -12.24 -3.96 11.02
N GLU A 332 -12.69 -4.68 12.05
CA GLU A 332 -11.82 -5.45 12.94
C GLU A 332 -11.12 -6.57 12.15
N ARG A 333 -11.86 -7.37 11.37
CA ARG A 333 -11.27 -8.40 10.48
C ARG A 333 -10.26 -7.83 9.49
N LEU A 334 -10.57 -6.66 8.90
CA LEU A 334 -9.65 -5.98 7.99
C LEU A 334 -8.31 -5.67 8.69
N ARG A 335 -8.37 -5.12 9.90
CA ARG A 335 -7.18 -4.79 10.70
C ARG A 335 -6.40 -6.03 11.13
N GLU A 336 -7.08 -7.07 11.61
CA GLU A 336 -6.46 -8.35 12.00
C GLU A 336 -5.76 -9.04 10.82
N THR A 337 -6.35 -8.96 9.63
CA THR A 337 -5.78 -9.57 8.42
C THR A 337 -4.60 -8.78 7.88
N LEU A 338 -4.68 -7.45 7.90
CA LEU A 338 -3.75 -6.58 7.17
C LEU A 338 -2.73 -5.85 8.05
N LEU A 339 -2.82 -5.88 9.38
CA LEU A 339 -1.86 -5.22 10.26
C LEU A 339 -0.96 -6.22 11.00
N VAL A 340 0.26 -5.78 11.30
CA VAL A 340 1.21 -6.42 12.24
C VAL A 340 1.57 -5.41 13.32
N ASP A 341 1.70 -5.94 14.54
CA ASP A 341 2.08 -5.18 15.74
C ASP A 341 3.59 -5.15 15.91
#